data_2e10c4e00b0ca02784eae42347ac8d24
#
_entry.id   2e10c4e00b0ca02784eae42347ac8d24
#
_cell.length_a   1.000
_cell.length_b   1.000
_cell.length_c   1.000
_cell.angle_alpha   90.00
_cell.angle_beta   90.00
_cell.angle_gamma   90.00
#
_symmetry.space_group_name_H-M   'P 1'
#
loop_
_entity.id
_entity.type
_entity.pdbx_description
1 polymer ?
#
loop_
_entity_poly.entity_id
_entity_poly.type
_entity_poly.pdbx_seq_one_letter_code
_entity_poly.pdbx_strand_id
1 'polypeptide(L)'
;EHMINRTTLSAMKPGSLLLNVSRGPLVNEADLAEALRSGHLSGAGLDVLSTEPPSPDHPLFAPDLADRNLLITPQTAWLSLDSRRRLLAGVVDNLKNWIAGTPSNRVA
;
A
#
# COMPACT_ATOMS: atom_id res chain seq x y z
N GLU A 1 -6.74 10.37 -2.92
CA GLU A 1 -5.50 10.67 -2.20
C GLU A 1 -5.78 10.78 -0.70
N HIS A 2 -4.92 10.20 0.15
CA HIS A 2 -5.02 10.21 1.62
C HIS A 2 -6.39 9.75 2.17
N MET A 3 -6.92 8.68 1.60
CA MET A 3 -8.13 8.03 2.13
C MET A 3 -7.90 7.53 3.56
N ILE A 4 -6.69 7.06 3.84
CA ILE A 4 -6.20 6.70 5.16
C ILE A 4 -5.43 7.90 5.72
N ASN A 5 -6.02 8.60 6.68
CA ASN A 5 -5.52 9.81 7.30
C ASN A 5 -5.82 9.79 8.81
N ARG A 6 -5.48 10.84 9.52
CA ARG A 6 -5.67 10.95 10.98
C ARG A 6 -7.09 10.56 11.43
N THR A 7 -8.12 11.04 10.72
CA THR A 7 -9.52 10.76 11.07
C THR A 7 -9.85 9.29 10.90
N THR A 8 -9.50 8.71 9.75
CA THR A 8 -9.78 7.31 9.47
C THR A 8 -8.92 6.37 10.31
N LEU A 9 -7.65 6.72 10.58
CA LEU A 9 -6.78 5.97 11.48
C LEU A 9 -7.33 5.96 12.91
N SER A 10 -7.78 7.10 13.43
CA SER A 10 -8.36 7.17 14.78
C SER A 10 -9.68 6.41 14.92
N ALA A 11 -10.40 6.20 13.82
CA ALA A 11 -11.62 5.38 13.80
C ALA A 11 -11.34 3.87 13.74
N MET A 12 -10.10 3.46 13.45
CA MET A 12 -9.73 2.05 13.49
C MET A 12 -9.73 1.52 14.92
N LYS A 13 -10.00 0.22 15.07
CA LYS A 13 -9.95 -0.43 16.38
C LYS A 13 -8.53 -0.30 16.99
N PRO A 14 -8.40 0.15 18.24
CA PRO A 14 -7.10 0.17 18.92
C PRO A 14 -6.40 -1.20 18.87
N GLY A 15 -5.11 -1.18 18.58
CA GLY A 15 -4.29 -2.39 18.45
C GLY A 15 -4.41 -3.11 17.09
N SER A 16 -5.13 -2.55 16.12
CA SER A 16 -5.18 -3.13 14.77
C SER A 16 -3.88 -2.90 13.98
N LEU A 17 -3.74 -3.64 12.88
CA LEU A 17 -2.65 -3.53 11.92
C LEU A 17 -3.16 -2.84 10.64
N LEU A 18 -2.34 -1.97 10.05
CA LEU A 18 -2.57 -1.41 8.72
C LEU A 18 -1.69 -2.12 7.69
N LEU A 19 -2.27 -2.62 6.60
CA LEU A 19 -1.52 -3.19 5.48
C LEU A 19 -1.84 -2.41 4.19
N ASN A 20 -0.81 -1.97 3.47
CA ASN A 20 -0.95 -1.33 2.17
C ASN A 20 0.00 -1.97 1.14
N VAL A 21 -0.57 -2.76 0.25
CA VAL A 21 0.12 -3.37 -0.91
C VAL A 21 -0.42 -2.82 -2.24
N SER A 22 -1.08 -1.67 -2.20
CA SER A 22 -1.76 -1.06 -3.35
C SER A 22 -0.99 0.15 -3.89
N ARG A 23 -1.20 1.33 -3.30
CA ARG A 23 -0.52 2.57 -3.70
C ARG A 23 -0.21 3.44 -2.49
N GLY A 24 1.01 4.01 -2.44
CA GLY A 24 1.47 4.87 -1.35
C GLY A 24 0.55 6.06 -1.06
N PRO A 25 0.16 6.86 -2.05
CA PRO A 25 -0.68 8.05 -1.83
C PRO A 25 -2.07 7.79 -1.24
N LEU A 26 -2.48 6.54 -1.04
CA LEU A 26 -3.70 6.22 -0.30
C LEU A 26 -3.58 6.50 1.19
N VAL A 27 -2.37 6.47 1.73
CA VAL A 27 -2.06 6.66 3.14
C VAL A 27 -1.36 8.00 3.35
N ASN A 28 -1.81 8.79 4.31
CA ASN A 28 -1.02 9.90 4.83
C ASN A 28 0.02 9.32 5.79
N GLU A 29 1.28 9.29 5.36
CA GLU A 29 2.37 8.60 6.06
C GLU A 29 2.78 9.32 7.35
N ALA A 30 2.61 10.64 7.42
CA ALA A 30 2.83 11.40 8.64
C ALA A 30 1.78 11.06 9.71
N ASP A 31 0.51 10.97 9.32
CA ASP A 31 -0.57 10.57 10.23
C ASP A 31 -0.42 9.10 10.67
N LEU A 32 0.05 8.22 9.78
CA LEU A 32 0.36 6.83 10.12
C LEU A 32 1.50 6.76 11.15
N ALA A 33 2.58 7.52 10.94
CA ALA A 33 3.68 7.59 11.89
C ALA A 33 3.19 7.97 13.29
N GLU A 34 2.29 8.94 13.39
CA GLU A 34 1.71 9.38 14.67
C GLU A 34 0.82 8.29 15.31
N ALA A 35 0.02 7.59 14.50
CA ALA A 35 -0.81 6.48 14.98
C ALA A 35 0.03 5.30 15.53
N LEU A 36 1.21 5.06 14.95
CA LEU A 36 2.18 4.09 15.44
C LEU A 36 2.88 4.57 16.72
N ARG A 37 3.30 5.85 16.79
CA ARG A 37 3.93 6.45 17.99
C ARG A 37 3.03 6.37 19.20
N SER A 38 1.77 6.75 19.03
CA SER A 38 0.78 6.73 20.10
C SER A 38 0.41 5.31 20.57
N GLY A 39 0.77 4.28 19.79
CA GLY A 39 0.36 2.89 20.04
C GLY A 39 -1.11 2.62 19.73
N HIS A 40 -1.81 3.55 19.05
CA HIS A 40 -3.18 3.32 18.59
C HIS A 40 -3.23 2.14 17.60
N LEU A 41 -2.30 2.11 16.65
CA LEU A 41 -2.04 0.92 15.83
C LEU A 41 -0.93 0.07 16.45
N SER A 42 -1.09 -1.24 16.42
CA SER A 42 -0.07 -2.18 16.90
C SER A 42 1.06 -2.43 15.88
N GLY A 43 0.89 -1.95 14.64
CA GLY A 43 1.89 -2.05 13.59
C GLY A 43 1.35 -1.70 12.21
N ALA A 44 2.26 -1.66 11.23
CA ALA A 44 1.91 -1.48 9.83
C ALA A 44 2.85 -2.27 8.90
N GLY A 45 2.30 -2.75 7.77
CA GLY A 45 3.05 -3.36 6.67
C GLY A 45 2.78 -2.60 5.37
N LEU A 46 3.82 -2.01 4.79
CA LEU A 46 3.72 -1.20 3.57
C LEU A 46 4.63 -1.77 2.49
N ASP A 47 4.05 -2.14 1.36
CA ASP A 47 4.82 -2.56 0.17
C ASP A 47 4.99 -1.39 -0.82
N VAL A 48 4.39 -0.24 -0.53
CA VAL A 48 4.39 0.96 -1.35
C VAL A 48 4.46 2.22 -0.47
N LEU A 49 5.15 3.24 -0.95
CA LEU A 49 5.24 4.56 -0.34
C LEU A 49 4.78 5.64 -1.32
N SER A 50 4.43 6.82 -0.79
CA SER A 50 3.95 7.94 -1.62
C SER A 50 5.05 8.51 -2.52
N THR A 51 6.31 8.38 -2.12
CA THR A 51 7.49 8.72 -2.94
C THR A 51 8.43 7.53 -2.97
N GLU A 52 8.78 7.07 -4.15
CA GLU A 52 9.67 5.93 -4.37
C GLU A 52 10.80 6.34 -5.36
N PRO A 53 12.08 6.23 -4.95
CA PRO A 53 12.57 5.84 -3.62
C PRO A 53 12.28 6.90 -2.56
N PRO A 54 12.05 6.48 -1.30
CA PRO A 54 11.81 7.42 -0.20
C PRO A 54 13.07 8.21 0.18
N SER A 55 12.86 9.43 0.67
CA SER A 55 13.93 10.24 1.25
C SER A 55 14.43 9.64 2.57
N PRO A 56 15.72 9.83 2.93
CA PRO A 56 16.22 9.47 4.26
C PRO A 56 15.45 10.11 5.43
N ASP A 57 14.87 11.29 5.21
CA ASP A 57 14.08 12.04 6.20
C ASP A 57 12.60 11.65 6.20
N HIS A 58 12.26 10.53 5.57
CA HIS A 58 10.88 10.07 5.47
C HIS A 58 10.27 9.84 6.87
N PRO A 59 9.03 10.29 7.15
CA PRO A 59 8.44 10.24 8.50
C PRO A 59 8.37 8.83 9.10
N LEU A 60 8.25 7.80 8.26
CA LEU A 60 8.24 6.40 8.70
C LEU A 60 9.64 5.81 8.97
N PHE A 61 10.72 6.54 8.67
CA PHE A 61 12.10 6.14 8.99
C PHE A 61 12.63 6.80 10.27
N ALA A 62 11.76 7.52 10.97
CA ALA A 62 12.14 8.15 12.22
C ALA A 62 12.61 7.09 13.24
N PRO A 63 13.73 7.32 13.97
CA PRO A 63 14.31 6.33 14.88
C PRO A 63 13.36 5.86 15.99
N ASP A 64 12.43 6.70 16.40
CA ASP A 64 11.42 6.38 17.41
C ASP A 64 10.33 5.40 16.95
N LEU A 65 10.33 5.06 15.66
CA LEU A 65 9.46 4.03 15.09
C LEU A 65 10.14 2.66 14.95
N ALA A 66 11.43 2.52 15.28
CA ALA A 66 12.19 1.29 15.09
C ALA A 66 11.55 0.07 15.82
N ASP A 67 10.93 0.30 16.99
CA ASP A 67 10.29 -0.73 17.81
C ASP A 67 8.76 -0.76 17.66
N ARG A 68 8.21 -0.12 16.63
CA ARG A 68 6.75 0.04 16.44
C ARG A 68 6.11 -0.98 15.50
N ASN A 69 6.77 -2.12 15.28
CA ASN A 69 6.26 -3.18 14.42
C ASN A 69 5.89 -2.67 13.01
N LEU A 70 6.80 -1.88 12.42
CA LEU A 70 6.66 -1.33 11.08
C LEU A 70 7.53 -2.14 10.11
N LEU A 71 6.89 -2.70 9.08
CA LEU A 71 7.56 -3.39 7.98
C LEU A 71 7.35 -2.60 6.68
N ILE A 72 8.44 -2.28 5.99
CA ILE A 72 8.40 -1.67 4.66
C ILE A 72 9.17 -2.55 3.68
N THR A 73 8.55 -2.88 2.55
CA THR A 73 9.13 -3.68 1.47
C THR A 73 9.11 -2.90 0.16
N PRO A 74 10.10 -3.12 -0.75
CA PRO A 74 10.26 -2.31 -1.96
C PRO A 74 9.38 -2.84 -3.11
N GLN A 75 8.06 -2.74 -2.96
CA GLN A 75 7.07 -3.10 -3.98
C GLN A 75 7.25 -4.54 -4.50
N THR A 76 7.32 -5.51 -3.58
CA THR A 76 7.62 -6.92 -3.87
C THR A 76 6.38 -7.83 -3.88
N ALA A 77 5.21 -7.34 -3.47
CA ALA A 77 3.99 -8.16 -3.35
C ALA A 77 3.55 -8.80 -4.69
N TRP A 78 3.89 -8.19 -5.82
CA TRP A 78 3.58 -8.71 -7.17
C TRP A 78 4.58 -9.76 -7.69
N LEU A 79 5.73 -9.97 -7.02
CA LEU A 79 6.85 -10.78 -7.52
C LEU A 79 6.57 -12.29 -7.52
N SER A 80 5.53 -12.78 -6.84
CA SER A 80 5.22 -14.20 -6.87
C SER A 80 4.95 -14.69 -8.30
N LEU A 81 5.39 -15.90 -8.61
CA LEU A 81 5.22 -16.50 -9.94
C LEU A 81 3.74 -16.51 -10.37
N ASP A 82 2.85 -16.83 -9.44
CA ASP A 82 1.42 -16.89 -9.72
C ASP A 82 0.79 -15.51 -9.94
N SER A 83 1.23 -14.48 -9.23
CA SER A 83 0.78 -13.09 -9.47
C SER A 83 1.20 -12.63 -10.86
N ARG A 84 2.44 -12.92 -11.26
CA ARG A 84 2.95 -12.55 -12.58
C ARG A 84 2.24 -13.30 -13.70
N ARG A 85 1.97 -14.60 -13.53
CA ARG A 85 1.19 -15.39 -14.49
C ARG A 85 -0.22 -14.86 -14.67
N ARG A 86 -0.92 -14.54 -13.57
CA ARG A 86 -2.27 -13.95 -13.62
C ARG A 86 -2.28 -12.59 -14.31
N LEU A 87 -1.28 -11.75 -14.04
CA LEU A 87 -1.15 -10.45 -14.70
C LEU A 87 -1.01 -10.61 -16.21
N LEU A 88 -0.09 -11.46 -16.66
CA LEU A 88 0.13 -11.72 -18.10
C LEU A 88 -1.12 -12.31 -18.77
N ALA A 89 -1.76 -13.29 -18.14
CA ALA A 89 -3.01 -13.86 -18.65
C ALA A 89 -4.09 -12.80 -18.82
N GLY A 90 -4.28 -11.93 -17.82
CA GLY A 90 -5.24 -10.81 -17.88
C GLY A 90 -4.96 -9.82 -19.00
N VAL A 91 -3.68 -9.50 -19.26
CA VAL A 91 -3.30 -8.64 -20.39
C VAL A 91 -3.65 -9.31 -21.73
N VAL A 92 -3.30 -10.59 -21.88
CA VAL A 92 -3.60 -11.37 -23.11
C VAL A 92 -5.12 -11.44 -23.33
N ASP A 93 -5.90 -11.70 -22.31
CA ASP A 93 -7.36 -11.79 -22.41
C ASP A 93 -8.00 -10.43 -22.76
N ASN A 94 -7.51 -9.34 -22.20
CA ASN A 94 -7.96 -7.99 -22.55
C ASN A 94 -7.67 -7.67 -24.03
N LEU A 95 -6.48 -8.03 -24.54
CA LEU A 95 -6.14 -7.86 -25.96
C LEU A 95 -7.02 -8.70 -26.87
N LYS A 96 -7.26 -9.97 -26.54
CA LYS A 96 -8.16 -10.84 -27.30
C LYS A 96 -9.56 -10.28 -27.36
N ASN A 97 -10.10 -9.85 -26.23
CA ASN A 97 -11.44 -9.28 -26.15
C ASN A 97 -11.55 -7.95 -26.92
N TRP A 98 -10.50 -7.13 -26.88
CA TRP A 98 -10.44 -5.92 -27.68
C TRP A 98 -10.52 -6.22 -29.19
N ILE A 99 -9.69 -7.17 -29.68
CA ILE A 99 -9.68 -7.58 -31.08
C ILE A 99 -11.02 -8.18 -31.52
N ALA A 100 -11.67 -8.93 -30.61
CA ALA A 100 -12.98 -9.54 -30.87
C ALA A 100 -14.15 -8.53 -30.81
N GLY A 101 -13.90 -7.24 -30.54
CA GLY A 101 -14.95 -6.22 -30.41
C GLY A 101 -15.80 -6.32 -29.10
N THR A 102 -15.36 -7.12 -28.15
CA THR A 102 -16.02 -7.34 -26.85
C THR A 102 -15.10 -6.95 -25.69
N PRO A 103 -14.65 -5.66 -25.59
CA PRO A 103 -13.66 -5.25 -24.61
C PRO A 103 -14.17 -5.48 -23.18
N SER A 104 -13.30 -6.07 -22.34
CA SER A 104 -13.54 -6.32 -20.91
C SER A 104 -12.64 -5.41 -20.03
N ASN A 105 -12.96 -5.34 -18.74
CA ASN A 105 -12.19 -4.57 -17.75
C ASN A 105 -11.98 -3.08 -18.13
N ARG A 106 -12.98 -2.48 -18.78
CA ARG A 106 -12.91 -1.05 -19.13
C ARG A 106 -13.01 -0.21 -17.85
N VAL A 107 -12.10 0.75 -17.73
CA VAL A 107 -12.19 1.84 -16.74
C VAL A 107 -12.74 3.06 -17.47
N ALA A 108 -13.78 3.65 -16.90
CA ALA A 108 -14.41 4.86 -17.46
C ALA A 108 -13.55 6.10 -17.18
#